data_e6375e61cd9e7f82539231b4ac50bd35
#
_entry.id   e6375e61cd9e7f82539231b4ac50bd35
#
_cell.length_a   1.000
_cell.length_b   1.000
_cell.length_c   1.000
_cell.angle_alpha   90.00
_cell.angle_beta   90.00
_cell.angle_gamma   90.00
#
_symmetry.space_group_name_H-M   'P 1'
#
loop_
_entity.id
_entity.type
_entity.pdbx_description
1 polymer ?
#
loop_
_entity_poly.entity_id
_entity_poly.type
_entity_poly.pdbx_seq_one_letter_code
_entity_poly.pdbx_strand_id
1 'polypeptide(L)'
;MLEIENLSVSYGRNEAVRGISFAVPDASIVALVGANGAGKTSTLNAITGLVSSSGRIVSNGRVLTGLTTDNRVRLGVAQVAEGRQLFPLMSVRENLELGGYLCRAAESRQRLTVLMERFPVLAERADQFAGTLSGGEQQMVAICRALMSAPQVLLIDEPCLGLAPIIIRKVTAILRELHGTGLTILIAEQNASFAAAVADRLILLENGRIRAEGSPNEVLGQPQFRQAYLGV
;
A
#
# COMPACT_ATOMS: atom_id res chain seq x y z
N MET A 1 -15.06 -3.15 -0.23
CA MET A 1 -14.57 -3.28 1.17
C MET A 1 -13.55 -4.41 1.24
N LEU A 2 -12.44 -4.21 1.96
CA LEU A 2 -11.48 -5.26 2.29
C LEU A 2 -11.67 -5.66 3.76
N GLU A 3 -11.88 -6.94 4.02
CA GLU A 3 -12.17 -7.49 5.34
C GLU A 3 -11.11 -8.52 5.71
N ILE A 4 -10.57 -8.40 6.90
CA ILE A 4 -9.55 -9.26 7.48
C ILE A 4 -10.11 -9.86 8.77
N GLU A 5 -10.15 -11.19 8.86
CA GLU A 5 -10.70 -11.91 10.00
C GLU A 5 -9.67 -12.91 10.53
N ASN A 6 -9.27 -12.75 11.81
CA ASN A 6 -8.35 -13.62 12.52
C ASN A 6 -7.05 -13.94 11.76
N LEU A 7 -6.49 -12.93 11.07
CA LEU A 7 -5.28 -13.08 10.27
C LEU A 7 -4.08 -13.35 11.15
N SER A 8 -3.38 -14.47 10.88
CA SER A 8 -2.07 -14.78 11.49
C SER A 8 -1.05 -15.10 10.41
N VAL A 9 0.19 -14.61 10.65
CA VAL A 9 1.35 -14.85 9.78
C VAL A 9 2.53 -15.28 10.63
N SER A 10 3.18 -16.38 10.23
CA SER A 10 4.34 -16.92 10.94
C SER A 10 5.50 -17.19 9.98
N TYR A 11 6.71 -16.85 10.40
CA TYR A 11 7.98 -17.18 9.76
C TYR A 11 8.75 -18.17 10.66
N GLY A 12 8.58 -19.44 10.37
CA GLY A 12 9.09 -20.51 11.24
C GLY A 12 8.43 -20.43 12.64
N ARG A 13 9.23 -20.16 13.68
CA ARG A 13 8.73 -20.02 15.06
C ARG A 13 8.31 -18.60 15.44
N ASN A 14 8.58 -17.62 14.57
CA ASN A 14 8.23 -16.23 14.83
C ASN A 14 6.86 -15.90 14.27
N GLU A 15 5.90 -15.62 15.14
CA GLU A 15 4.55 -15.17 14.77
C GLU A 15 4.55 -13.65 14.63
N ALA A 16 4.62 -13.20 13.37
CA ALA A 16 4.67 -11.78 13.02
C ALA A 16 3.32 -11.08 13.11
N VAL A 17 2.22 -11.81 12.85
CA VAL A 17 0.83 -11.33 12.97
C VAL A 17 0.02 -12.36 13.73
N ARG A 18 -0.78 -11.92 14.73
CA ARG A 18 -1.35 -12.76 15.77
C ARG A 18 -2.87 -12.59 15.88
N GLY A 19 -3.61 -13.15 14.91
CA GLY A 19 -5.07 -13.19 14.94
C GLY A 19 -5.71 -11.80 14.88
N ILE A 20 -5.23 -10.92 13.99
CA ILE A 20 -5.80 -9.58 13.82
C ILE A 20 -7.06 -9.61 12.96
N SER A 21 -8.01 -8.74 13.30
CA SER A 21 -9.24 -8.55 12.52
C SER A 21 -9.50 -7.06 12.36
N PHE A 22 -9.75 -6.61 11.13
CA PHE A 22 -10.09 -5.22 10.80
C PHE A 22 -10.73 -5.13 9.42
N ALA A 23 -11.31 -3.99 9.10
CA ALA A 23 -11.88 -3.72 7.79
C ALA A 23 -11.36 -2.40 7.21
N VAL A 24 -11.21 -2.36 5.88
CA VAL A 24 -10.97 -1.15 5.11
C VAL A 24 -12.23 -0.85 4.30
N PRO A 25 -13.02 0.17 4.68
CA PRO A 25 -14.23 0.54 3.95
C PRO A 25 -13.94 0.91 2.50
N ASP A 26 -14.92 0.78 1.62
CA ASP A 26 -14.79 1.25 0.24
C ASP A 26 -14.47 2.73 0.20
N ALA A 27 -13.68 3.12 -0.79
CA ALA A 27 -13.29 4.51 -1.02
C ALA A 27 -12.78 5.20 0.27
N SER A 28 -11.97 4.49 1.06
CA SER A 28 -11.33 5.04 2.27
C SER A 28 -9.82 4.79 2.26
N ILE A 29 -9.10 5.59 3.03
CA ILE A 29 -7.69 5.37 3.35
C ILE A 29 -7.60 4.91 4.80
N VAL A 30 -7.12 3.68 5.02
CA VAL A 30 -6.79 3.16 6.35
C VAL A 30 -5.28 3.01 6.45
N ALA A 31 -4.68 3.40 7.57
CA ALA A 31 -3.26 3.21 7.80
C ALA A 31 -2.98 2.29 9.00
N LEU A 32 -2.23 1.22 8.74
CA LEU A 32 -1.59 0.41 9.77
C LEU A 32 -0.35 1.14 10.25
N VAL A 33 -0.35 1.65 11.47
CA VAL A 33 0.79 2.34 12.06
C VAL A 33 1.44 1.47 13.12
N GLY A 34 2.76 1.50 13.19
CA GLY A 34 3.51 0.69 14.16
C GLY A 34 5.02 0.77 13.93
N ALA A 35 5.80 0.42 14.95
CA ALA A 35 7.25 0.34 14.86
C ALA A 35 7.71 -0.72 13.83
N ASN A 36 9.00 -0.74 13.49
CA ASN A 36 9.57 -1.80 12.68
C ASN A 36 9.41 -3.15 13.40
N GLY A 37 9.02 -4.17 12.64
CA GLY A 37 8.71 -5.49 13.21
C GLY A 37 7.33 -5.63 13.85
N ALA A 38 6.46 -4.60 13.81
CA ALA A 38 5.10 -4.69 14.36
C ALA A 38 4.17 -5.64 13.60
N GLY A 39 4.53 -6.06 12.37
CA GLY A 39 3.74 -6.97 11.53
C GLY A 39 3.06 -6.30 10.33
N LYS A 40 3.32 -5.00 10.08
CA LYS A 40 2.68 -4.21 9.00
C LYS A 40 2.89 -4.82 7.61
N THR A 41 4.14 -4.93 7.17
CA THR A 41 4.53 -5.55 5.88
C THR A 41 4.03 -6.99 5.77
N SER A 42 4.10 -7.78 6.85
CA SER A 42 3.59 -9.15 6.88
C SER A 42 2.09 -9.20 6.66
N THR A 43 1.34 -8.24 7.19
CA THR A 43 -0.10 -8.10 6.96
C THR A 43 -0.39 -7.79 5.48
N LEU A 44 0.31 -6.83 4.87
CA LEU A 44 0.15 -6.51 3.45
C LEU A 44 0.51 -7.71 2.55
N ASN A 45 1.62 -8.37 2.85
CA ASN A 45 2.08 -9.55 2.09
C ASN A 45 1.12 -10.74 2.23
N ALA A 46 0.45 -10.91 3.37
CA ALA A 46 -0.61 -11.90 3.53
C ALA A 46 -1.84 -11.56 2.68
N ILE A 47 -2.24 -10.28 2.61
CA ILE A 47 -3.37 -9.82 1.79
C ILE A 47 -3.09 -10.05 0.30
N THR A 48 -1.86 -9.89 -0.16
CA THR A 48 -1.47 -10.15 -1.56
C THR A 48 -1.14 -11.60 -1.86
N GLY A 49 -1.00 -12.44 -0.83
CA GLY A 49 -0.66 -13.86 -0.99
C GLY A 49 0.83 -14.11 -1.25
N LEU A 50 1.69 -13.14 -0.95
CA LEU A 50 3.15 -13.30 -1.02
C LEU A 50 3.69 -14.16 0.13
N VAL A 51 2.94 -14.25 1.24
CA VAL A 51 3.28 -15.11 2.38
C VAL A 51 2.07 -15.95 2.78
N SER A 52 2.34 -17.13 3.31
CA SER A 52 1.31 -18.00 3.86
C SER A 52 0.71 -17.38 5.12
N SER A 53 -0.61 -17.48 5.26
CA SER A 53 -1.35 -16.96 6.40
C SER A 53 -2.52 -17.87 6.76
N SER A 54 -2.98 -17.79 7.99
CA SER A 54 -4.27 -18.33 8.42
C SER A 54 -5.28 -17.20 8.64
N GLY A 55 -6.55 -17.55 8.80
CA GLY A 55 -7.64 -16.59 8.88
C GLY A 55 -8.34 -16.39 7.54
N ARG A 56 -9.20 -15.38 7.45
CA ARG A 56 -10.01 -15.11 6.28
C ARG A 56 -9.75 -13.70 5.74
N ILE A 57 -9.55 -13.58 4.44
CA ILE A 57 -9.34 -12.33 3.72
C ILE A 57 -10.41 -12.25 2.64
N VAL A 58 -11.20 -11.17 2.64
CA VAL A 58 -12.26 -10.92 1.67
C VAL A 58 -12.07 -9.54 1.05
N SER A 59 -12.16 -9.45 -0.26
CA SER A 59 -12.18 -8.17 -0.98
C SER A 59 -13.41 -8.11 -1.87
N ASN A 60 -14.23 -7.08 -1.68
CA ASN A 60 -15.47 -6.85 -2.43
C ASN A 60 -16.37 -8.10 -2.49
N GLY A 61 -16.57 -8.76 -1.35
CA GLY A 61 -17.37 -9.97 -1.21
C GLY A 61 -16.72 -11.25 -1.75
N ARG A 62 -15.49 -11.19 -2.29
CA ARG A 62 -14.76 -12.34 -2.83
C ARG A 62 -13.68 -12.78 -1.85
N VAL A 63 -13.69 -14.08 -1.51
CA VAL A 63 -12.68 -14.68 -0.62
C VAL A 63 -11.35 -14.78 -1.37
N LEU A 64 -10.31 -14.16 -0.79
CA LEU A 64 -8.94 -14.20 -1.32
C LEU A 64 -8.08 -15.28 -0.67
N THR A 65 -8.48 -15.80 0.50
CA THR A 65 -7.73 -16.85 1.21
C THR A 65 -7.52 -18.07 0.31
N GLY A 66 -6.29 -18.57 0.24
CA GLY A 66 -5.94 -19.70 -0.61
C GLY A 66 -5.72 -19.40 -2.10
N LEU A 67 -6.01 -18.18 -2.56
CA LEU A 67 -5.72 -17.77 -3.93
C LEU A 67 -4.25 -17.36 -4.09
N THR A 68 -3.70 -17.63 -5.27
CA THR A 68 -2.37 -17.15 -5.70
C THR A 68 -2.34 -15.64 -5.88
N THR A 69 -1.16 -15.03 -5.82
CA THR A 69 -0.97 -13.58 -5.96
C THR A 69 -1.55 -13.04 -7.27
N ASP A 70 -1.30 -13.71 -8.40
CA ASP A 70 -1.84 -13.31 -9.70
C ASP A 70 -3.37 -13.29 -9.74
N ASN A 71 -4.03 -14.28 -9.10
CA ASN A 71 -5.48 -14.31 -8.97
C ASN A 71 -6.00 -13.17 -8.11
N ARG A 72 -5.30 -12.81 -7.03
CA ARG A 72 -5.68 -11.65 -6.19
C ARG A 72 -5.52 -10.33 -6.95
N VAL A 73 -4.47 -10.19 -7.78
CA VAL A 73 -4.33 -9.03 -8.68
C VAL A 73 -5.48 -8.96 -9.70
N ARG A 74 -5.87 -10.11 -10.32
CA ARG A 74 -7.05 -10.16 -11.21
C ARG A 74 -8.36 -9.80 -10.50
N LEU A 75 -8.43 -10.00 -9.18
CA LEU A 75 -9.56 -9.61 -8.34
C LEU A 75 -9.45 -8.16 -7.83
N GLY A 76 -8.47 -7.39 -8.33
CA GLY A 76 -8.36 -5.96 -8.08
C GLY A 76 -7.55 -5.59 -6.82
N VAL A 77 -6.66 -6.45 -6.33
CA VAL A 77 -5.74 -6.11 -5.23
C VAL A 77 -4.35 -5.89 -5.80
N ALA A 78 -3.77 -4.69 -5.61
CA ALA A 78 -2.40 -4.41 -6.00
C ALA A 78 -1.58 -3.89 -4.82
N GLN A 79 -0.25 -4.06 -4.88
CA GLN A 79 0.66 -3.60 -3.82
C GLN A 79 1.80 -2.77 -4.42
N VAL A 80 2.11 -1.68 -3.73
CA VAL A 80 3.38 -0.97 -3.81
C VAL A 80 4.23 -1.46 -2.64
N ALA A 81 5.25 -2.25 -2.92
CA ALA A 81 6.10 -2.83 -1.90
C ALA A 81 7.08 -1.81 -1.32
N GLU A 82 7.57 -2.06 -0.10
CA GLU A 82 8.66 -1.30 0.51
C GLU A 82 9.87 -1.22 -0.44
N GLY A 83 10.55 -0.08 -0.46
CA GLY A 83 11.70 0.13 -1.33
C GLY A 83 11.35 0.28 -2.81
N ARG A 84 10.05 0.49 -3.15
CA ARG A 84 9.54 0.76 -4.52
C ARG A 84 9.66 -0.42 -5.48
N GLN A 85 10.72 -1.23 -5.35
CA GLN A 85 11.04 -2.43 -6.14
C GLN A 85 10.84 -2.22 -7.66
N LEU A 86 11.38 -1.12 -8.17
CA LEU A 86 11.44 -0.88 -9.61
C LEU A 86 12.52 -1.73 -10.26
N PHE A 87 12.38 -1.96 -11.54
CA PHE A 87 13.43 -2.53 -12.39
C PHE A 87 14.35 -1.38 -12.85
N PRO A 88 15.53 -1.19 -12.24
CA PRO A 88 16.32 0.03 -12.39
C PRO A 88 16.92 0.21 -13.80
N LEU A 89 17.15 -0.88 -14.52
CA LEU A 89 17.66 -0.90 -15.89
C LEU A 89 16.59 -0.87 -16.97
N MET A 90 15.33 -0.82 -16.57
CA MET A 90 14.20 -0.60 -17.46
C MET A 90 13.78 0.87 -17.41
N SER A 91 13.22 1.37 -18.50
CA SER A 91 12.66 2.71 -18.57
C SER A 91 11.42 2.86 -17.66
N VAL A 92 11.00 4.11 -17.44
CA VAL A 92 9.73 4.41 -16.75
C VAL A 92 8.58 3.72 -17.48
N ARG A 93 8.50 3.86 -18.80
CA ARG A 93 7.46 3.23 -19.64
C ARG A 93 7.41 1.73 -19.43
N GLU A 94 8.54 1.04 -19.56
CA GLU A 94 8.61 -0.41 -19.38
C GLU A 94 8.22 -0.85 -17.98
N ASN A 95 8.63 -0.12 -16.93
CA ASN A 95 8.16 -0.38 -15.56
C ASN A 95 6.65 -0.28 -15.44
N LEU A 96 6.02 0.72 -16.07
CA LEU A 96 4.56 0.87 -16.05
C LEU A 96 3.87 -0.26 -16.81
N GLU A 97 4.34 -0.60 -18.00
CA GLU A 97 3.79 -1.67 -18.84
C GLU A 97 3.79 -3.02 -18.12
N LEU A 98 4.84 -3.33 -17.33
CA LEU A 98 4.87 -4.52 -16.49
C LEU A 98 3.72 -4.57 -15.47
N GLY A 99 3.29 -3.41 -14.93
CA GLY A 99 2.13 -3.33 -14.04
C GLY A 99 0.82 -3.76 -14.71
N GLY A 100 0.74 -3.60 -16.03
CA GLY A 100 -0.41 -4.02 -16.85
C GLY A 100 -0.33 -5.44 -17.41
N TYR A 101 0.66 -6.25 -17.01
CA TYR A 101 0.92 -7.59 -17.59
C TYR A 101 -0.30 -8.52 -17.61
N LEU A 102 -1.14 -8.46 -16.58
CA LEU A 102 -2.36 -9.27 -16.48
C LEU A 102 -3.57 -8.71 -17.21
N CYS A 103 -3.44 -7.51 -17.80
CA CYS A 103 -4.52 -6.83 -18.50
C CYS A 103 -4.50 -7.14 -20.01
N ARG A 104 -5.61 -6.89 -20.69
CA ARG A 104 -5.63 -6.95 -22.16
C ARG A 104 -4.74 -5.83 -22.72
N ALA A 105 -4.01 -6.11 -23.79
CA ALA A 105 -3.05 -5.17 -24.38
C ALA A 105 -3.66 -3.79 -24.74
N ALA A 106 -4.91 -3.75 -25.20
CA ALA A 106 -5.59 -2.50 -25.51
C ALA A 106 -5.90 -1.68 -24.25
N GLU A 107 -6.39 -2.33 -23.19
CA GLU A 107 -6.66 -1.71 -21.90
C GLU A 107 -5.38 -1.19 -21.23
N SER A 108 -4.29 -1.98 -21.28
CA SER A 108 -2.99 -1.59 -20.74
C SER A 108 -2.47 -0.32 -21.44
N ARG A 109 -2.52 -0.26 -22.79
CA ARG A 109 -2.12 0.93 -23.54
C ARG A 109 -2.96 2.16 -23.19
N GLN A 110 -4.27 2.01 -23.10
CA GLN A 110 -5.16 3.11 -22.73
C GLN A 110 -4.84 3.64 -21.31
N ARG A 111 -4.63 2.75 -20.34
CA ARG A 111 -4.25 3.14 -18.97
C ARG A 111 -2.90 3.84 -18.91
N LEU A 112 -1.92 3.35 -19.64
CA LEU A 112 -0.63 4.00 -19.74
C LEU A 112 -0.77 5.45 -20.21
N THR A 113 -1.55 5.70 -21.27
CA THR A 113 -1.85 7.05 -21.75
C THR A 113 -2.50 7.91 -20.68
N VAL A 114 -3.55 7.41 -20.03
CA VAL A 114 -4.27 8.14 -18.95
C VAL A 114 -3.34 8.45 -17.77
N LEU A 115 -2.48 7.51 -17.37
CA LEU A 115 -1.53 7.75 -16.26
C LEU A 115 -0.46 8.77 -16.65
N MET A 116 0.04 8.76 -17.87
CA MET A 116 1.00 9.75 -18.35
C MET A 116 0.38 11.16 -18.48
N GLU A 117 -0.88 11.27 -18.91
CA GLU A 117 -1.61 12.54 -18.92
C GLU A 117 -1.84 13.07 -17.50
N ARG A 118 -2.20 12.18 -16.56
CA ARG A 118 -2.44 12.54 -15.17
C ARG A 118 -1.18 12.92 -14.41
N PHE A 119 -0.06 12.30 -14.73
CA PHE A 119 1.25 12.51 -14.11
C PHE A 119 2.30 12.92 -15.16
N PRO A 120 2.33 14.20 -15.60
CA PRO A 120 3.18 14.66 -16.71
C PRO A 120 4.66 14.34 -16.55
N VAL A 121 5.17 14.32 -15.32
CA VAL A 121 6.57 13.95 -15.03
C VAL A 121 6.90 12.52 -15.50
N LEU A 122 5.93 11.61 -15.56
CA LEU A 122 6.13 10.26 -16.09
C LEU A 122 6.27 10.27 -17.61
N ALA A 123 5.49 11.12 -18.29
CA ALA A 123 5.59 11.30 -19.75
C ALA A 123 6.91 11.94 -20.15
N GLU A 124 7.34 12.99 -19.44
CA GLU A 124 8.62 13.68 -19.68
C GLU A 124 9.83 12.75 -19.50
N ARG A 125 9.72 11.73 -18.65
CA ARG A 125 10.79 10.79 -18.32
C ARG A 125 10.53 9.37 -18.81
N ALA A 126 9.56 9.19 -19.73
CA ALA A 126 9.07 7.89 -20.15
C ALA A 126 10.18 6.92 -20.58
N ASP A 127 11.18 7.42 -21.30
CA ASP A 127 12.28 6.64 -21.83
C ASP A 127 13.55 6.66 -20.95
N GLN A 128 13.49 7.35 -19.78
CA GLN A 128 14.58 7.40 -18.81
C GLN A 128 14.62 6.10 -17.97
N PHE A 129 15.79 5.59 -17.66
CA PHE A 129 15.95 4.43 -16.76
C PHE A 129 15.47 4.76 -15.36
N ALA A 130 14.61 3.90 -14.80
CA ALA A 130 13.99 4.11 -13.49
C ALA A 130 15.01 4.24 -12.35
N GLY A 131 16.16 3.59 -12.47
CA GLY A 131 17.26 3.69 -11.50
C GLY A 131 17.90 5.06 -11.39
N THR A 132 17.74 5.93 -12.40
CA THR A 132 18.34 7.28 -12.45
C THR A 132 17.41 8.37 -11.92
N LEU A 133 16.17 8.02 -11.59
CA LEU A 133 15.17 8.94 -11.06
C LEU A 133 15.44 9.30 -9.59
N SER A 134 14.99 10.48 -9.17
CA SER A 134 14.95 10.83 -7.75
C SER A 134 14.02 9.89 -6.97
N GLY A 135 14.24 9.75 -5.65
CA GLY A 135 13.43 8.87 -4.82
C GLY A 135 11.92 9.15 -4.89
N GLY A 136 11.53 10.41 -5.05
CA GLY A 136 10.12 10.78 -5.20
C GLY A 136 9.53 10.39 -6.55
N GLU A 137 10.30 10.55 -7.63
CA GLU A 137 9.89 10.10 -8.96
C GLU A 137 9.78 8.58 -9.02
N GLN A 138 10.73 7.87 -8.41
CA GLN A 138 10.66 6.41 -8.29
C GLN A 138 9.41 5.97 -7.51
N GLN A 139 9.04 6.68 -6.43
CA GLN A 139 7.82 6.39 -5.68
C GLN A 139 6.56 6.59 -6.53
N MET A 140 6.54 7.64 -7.34
CA MET A 140 5.45 7.90 -8.28
C MET A 140 5.35 6.78 -9.34
N VAL A 141 6.48 6.37 -9.94
CA VAL A 141 6.51 5.24 -10.89
C VAL A 141 5.99 3.96 -10.24
N ALA A 142 6.38 3.66 -8.98
CA ALA A 142 5.92 2.47 -8.27
C ALA A 142 4.40 2.48 -8.02
N ILE A 143 3.84 3.64 -7.62
CA ILE A 143 2.40 3.81 -7.45
C ILE A 143 1.70 3.64 -8.80
N CYS A 144 2.15 4.31 -9.84
CA CYS A 144 1.54 4.24 -11.18
C CYS A 144 1.66 2.83 -11.78
N ARG A 145 2.76 2.10 -11.54
CA ARG A 145 2.89 0.70 -11.94
C ARG A 145 1.80 -0.17 -11.30
N ALA A 146 1.51 0.04 -10.01
CA ALA A 146 0.43 -0.69 -9.36
C ALA A 146 -0.96 -0.32 -9.93
N LEU A 147 -1.18 0.96 -10.28
CA LEU A 147 -2.41 1.44 -10.90
C LEU A 147 -2.67 0.88 -12.31
N MET A 148 -1.63 0.43 -13.01
CA MET A 148 -1.77 -0.20 -14.33
C MET A 148 -2.66 -1.44 -14.31
N SER A 149 -2.75 -2.16 -13.17
CA SER A 149 -3.66 -3.29 -13.01
C SER A 149 -5.13 -2.88 -12.78
N ALA A 150 -5.45 -1.58 -12.70
CA ALA A 150 -6.75 -1.00 -12.30
C ALA A 150 -7.28 -1.60 -10.99
N PRO A 151 -6.54 -1.47 -9.88
CA PRO A 151 -6.93 -2.06 -8.62
C PRO A 151 -8.19 -1.39 -8.05
N GLN A 152 -8.96 -2.17 -7.30
CA GLN A 152 -10.02 -1.68 -6.42
C GLN A 152 -9.48 -1.44 -5.00
N VAL A 153 -8.44 -2.17 -4.63
CA VAL A 153 -7.72 -2.04 -3.36
C VAL A 153 -6.23 -1.88 -3.65
N LEU A 154 -5.65 -0.78 -3.20
CA LEU A 154 -4.23 -0.49 -3.30
C LEU A 154 -3.58 -0.60 -1.91
N LEU A 155 -2.62 -1.49 -1.78
CA LEU A 155 -1.80 -1.66 -0.59
C LEU A 155 -0.49 -0.93 -0.79
N ILE A 156 -0.04 -0.13 0.18
CA ILE A 156 1.20 0.65 0.05
C ILE A 156 2.05 0.46 1.31
N ASP A 157 3.26 -0.03 1.12
CA ASP A 157 4.19 -0.30 2.21
C ASP A 157 5.26 0.79 2.28
N GLU A 158 5.31 1.49 3.43
CA GLU A 158 6.28 2.54 3.78
C GLU A 158 6.48 3.59 2.65
N PRO A 159 5.39 4.24 2.15
CA PRO A 159 5.47 5.16 1.01
C PRO A 159 6.41 6.34 1.21
N CYS A 160 6.73 6.70 2.47
CA CYS A 160 7.56 7.86 2.81
C CYS A 160 9.01 7.51 3.14
N LEU A 161 9.38 6.22 3.14
CA LEU A 161 10.71 5.79 3.55
C LEU A 161 11.83 6.44 2.72
N GLY A 162 12.74 7.15 3.40
CA GLY A 162 13.90 7.81 2.78
C GLY A 162 13.55 9.00 1.89
N LEU A 163 12.35 9.58 2.01
CA LEU A 163 11.94 10.75 1.23
C LEU A 163 12.11 12.06 2.00
N ALA A 164 12.52 13.12 1.28
CA ALA A 164 12.56 14.46 1.82
C ALA A 164 11.13 15.01 2.10
N PRO A 165 10.95 15.91 3.09
CA PRO A 165 9.63 16.44 3.47
C PRO A 165 8.81 17.03 2.32
N ILE A 166 9.48 17.68 1.35
CA ILE A 166 8.80 18.24 0.17
C ILE A 166 8.19 17.14 -0.71
N ILE A 167 8.85 15.98 -0.80
CA ILE A 167 8.38 14.83 -1.57
C ILE A 167 7.25 14.12 -0.84
N ILE A 168 7.33 14.00 0.49
CA ILE A 168 6.24 13.45 1.31
C ILE A 168 4.93 14.22 1.05
N ARG A 169 4.98 15.56 0.96
CA ARG A 169 3.81 16.37 0.60
C ARG A 169 3.24 16.02 -0.78
N LYS A 170 4.11 15.76 -1.77
CA LYS A 170 3.67 15.33 -3.11
C LYS A 170 3.00 13.95 -3.08
N VAL A 171 3.59 12.99 -2.35
CA VAL A 171 2.98 11.65 -2.17
C VAL A 171 1.63 11.77 -1.47
N THR A 172 1.52 12.60 -0.42
CA THR A 172 0.25 12.91 0.26
C THR A 172 -0.82 13.40 -0.72
N ALA A 173 -0.46 14.36 -1.58
CA ALA A 173 -1.39 14.92 -2.57
C ALA A 173 -1.86 13.84 -3.57
N ILE A 174 -0.94 13.01 -4.06
CA ILE A 174 -1.26 11.91 -4.97
C ILE A 174 -2.22 10.90 -4.31
N LEU A 175 -1.96 10.49 -3.06
CA LEU A 175 -2.83 9.54 -2.36
C LEU A 175 -4.23 10.10 -2.13
N ARG A 176 -4.35 11.38 -1.77
CA ARG A 176 -5.65 12.05 -1.64
C ARG A 176 -6.38 12.18 -2.97
N GLU A 177 -5.66 12.47 -4.04
CA GLU A 177 -6.23 12.51 -5.40
C GLU A 177 -6.73 11.12 -5.83
N LEU A 178 -5.97 10.06 -5.58
CA LEU A 178 -6.38 8.68 -5.84
C LEU A 178 -7.60 8.27 -5.02
N HIS A 179 -7.61 8.62 -3.73
CA HIS A 179 -8.78 8.43 -2.86
C HIS A 179 -10.03 9.10 -3.45
N GLY A 180 -9.91 10.33 -3.95
CA GLY A 180 -11.01 11.05 -4.60
C GLY A 180 -11.60 10.36 -5.84
N THR A 181 -10.92 9.34 -6.40
CA THR A 181 -11.45 8.50 -7.49
C THR A 181 -12.25 7.29 -6.99
N GLY A 182 -12.43 7.11 -5.68
CA GLY A 182 -13.11 5.97 -5.09
C GLY A 182 -12.21 4.76 -4.84
N LEU A 183 -10.88 4.91 -4.98
CA LEU A 183 -9.93 3.84 -4.69
C LEU A 183 -9.85 3.58 -3.18
N THR A 184 -9.94 2.31 -2.80
CA THR A 184 -9.70 1.88 -1.41
C THR A 184 -8.20 1.70 -1.20
N ILE A 185 -7.64 2.30 -0.14
CA ILE A 185 -6.19 2.30 0.10
C ILE A 185 -5.90 1.80 1.52
N LEU A 186 -4.99 0.84 1.65
CA LEU A 186 -4.41 0.42 2.92
C LEU A 186 -2.92 0.73 2.91
N ILE A 187 -2.50 1.55 3.87
CA ILE A 187 -1.09 1.98 4.00
C ILE A 187 -0.49 1.30 5.22
N ALA A 188 0.71 0.76 5.10
CA ALA A 188 1.56 0.40 6.23
C ALA A 188 2.63 1.48 6.41
N GLU A 189 2.74 2.08 7.59
CA GLU A 189 3.62 3.22 7.84
C GLU A 189 4.17 3.24 9.27
N GLN A 190 5.41 3.66 9.39
CA GLN A 190 6.00 4.00 10.67
C GLN A 190 5.78 5.49 11.00
N ASN A 191 5.72 6.36 10.01
CA ASN A 191 5.53 7.79 10.19
C ASN A 191 4.06 8.11 10.51
N ALA A 192 3.75 8.17 11.80
CA ALA A 192 2.39 8.43 12.26
C ALA A 192 1.85 9.81 11.85
N SER A 193 2.71 10.83 11.72
CA SER A 193 2.30 12.15 11.27
C SER A 193 1.85 12.15 9.81
N PHE A 194 2.56 11.40 8.95
CA PHE A 194 2.13 11.21 7.57
C PHE A 194 0.85 10.38 7.50
N ALA A 195 0.79 9.25 8.24
CA ALA A 195 -0.39 8.40 8.28
C ALA A 195 -1.64 9.21 8.69
N ALA A 196 -1.53 10.02 9.75
CA ALA A 196 -2.61 10.89 10.22
C ALA A 196 -3.00 12.00 9.21
N ALA A 197 -2.05 12.45 8.40
CA ALA A 197 -2.31 13.48 7.38
C ALA A 197 -3.06 12.94 6.17
N VAL A 198 -3.04 11.61 5.90
CA VAL A 198 -3.65 11.02 4.70
C VAL A 198 -4.83 10.10 4.99
N ALA A 199 -4.83 9.40 6.13
CA ALA A 199 -5.79 8.35 6.41
C ALA A 199 -7.06 8.87 7.10
N ASP A 200 -8.19 8.22 6.79
CA ASP A 200 -9.47 8.42 7.48
C ASP A 200 -9.50 7.67 8.83
N ARG A 201 -8.78 6.54 8.90
CA ARG A 201 -8.65 5.70 10.12
C ARG A 201 -7.22 5.23 10.28
N LEU A 202 -6.78 5.17 11.54
CA LEU A 202 -5.52 4.55 11.95
C LEU A 202 -5.79 3.25 12.70
N ILE A 203 -4.94 2.27 12.48
CA ILE A 203 -4.87 1.01 13.24
C ILE A 203 -3.46 0.91 13.80
N LEU A 204 -3.32 1.00 15.13
CA LEU A 204 -2.05 0.83 15.80
C LEU A 204 -1.73 -0.66 15.94
N LEU A 205 -0.67 -1.09 15.29
CA LEU A 205 -0.15 -2.45 15.35
C LEU A 205 1.10 -2.51 16.23
N GLU A 206 1.11 -3.40 17.20
CA GLU A 206 2.25 -3.64 18.08
C GLU A 206 2.40 -5.14 18.36
N ASN A 207 3.61 -5.67 18.14
CA ASN A 207 3.93 -7.07 18.36
C ASN A 207 2.93 -8.05 17.71
N GLY A 208 2.50 -7.73 16.48
CA GLY A 208 1.55 -8.52 15.70
C GLY A 208 0.09 -8.43 16.15
N ARG A 209 -0.27 -7.49 17.02
CA ARG A 209 -1.64 -7.30 17.55
C ARG A 209 -2.13 -5.88 17.35
N ILE A 210 -3.41 -5.72 17.11
CA ILE A 210 -4.06 -4.40 17.11
C ILE A 210 -4.19 -3.94 18.57
N ARG A 211 -3.69 -2.72 18.85
CA ARG A 211 -3.75 -2.07 20.16
C ARG A 211 -4.79 -0.96 20.23
N ALA A 212 -4.97 -0.27 19.12
CA ALA A 212 -5.94 0.80 19.01
C ALA A 212 -6.42 0.92 17.57
N GLU A 213 -7.62 1.42 17.38
CA GLU A 213 -8.23 1.69 16.08
C GLU A 213 -9.22 2.85 16.24
N GLY A 214 -9.23 3.76 15.27
CA GLY A 214 -10.12 4.93 15.30
C GLY A 214 -9.71 6.01 14.32
N SER A 215 -10.30 7.19 14.43
CA SER A 215 -9.86 8.36 13.71
C SER A 215 -8.42 8.74 14.10
N PRO A 216 -7.69 9.48 13.24
CA PRO A 216 -6.33 9.92 13.58
C PRO A 216 -6.22 10.62 14.92
N ASN A 217 -7.16 11.51 15.25
CA ASN A 217 -7.15 12.24 16.52
C ASN A 217 -7.37 11.32 17.73
N GLU A 218 -8.27 10.35 17.61
CA GLU A 218 -8.53 9.37 18.67
C GLU A 218 -7.31 8.50 18.94
N VAL A 219 -6.68 7.94 17.90
CA VAL A 219 -5.53 7.02 18.04
C VAL A 219 -4.31 7.77 18.55
N LEU A 220 -3.97 8.94 17.98
CA LEU A 220 -2.83 9.75 18.41
C LEU A 220 -2.97 10.29 19.85
N GLY A 221 -4.20 10.49 20.31
CA GLY A 221 -4.49 10.92 21.69
C GLY A 221 -4.32 9.83 22.76
N GLN A 222 -4.24 8.55 22.37
CA GLN A 222 -4.19 7.44 23.32
C GLN A 222 -2.83 7.31 24.02
N PRO A 223 -2.81 6.98 25.33
CA PRO A 223 -1.56 6.75 26.08
C PRO A 223 -0.69 5.65 25.44
N GLN A 224 -1.30 4.59 24.92
CA GLN A 224 -0.61 3.49 24.25
C GLN A 224 0.18 3.96 23.02
N PHE A 225 -0.38 4.91 22.26
CA PHE A 225 0.32 5.49 21.11
C PHE A 225 1.53 6.30 21.56
N ARG A 226 1.36 7.14 22.60
CA ARG A 226 2.46 7.95 23.15
C ARG A 226 3.59 7.07 23.66
N GLN A 227 3.29 6.01 24.38
CA GLN A 227 4.27 5.06 24.88
C GLN A 227 5.00 4.34 23.74
N ALA A 228 4.31 3.89 22.71
CA ALA A 228 4.87 3.16 21.57
C ALA A 228 5.74 4.03 20.63
N TYR A 229 5.40 5.33 20.49
CA TYR A 229 6.02 6.23 19.52
C TYR A 229 6.85 7.35 20.10
N LEU A 230 6.53 7.83 21.31
CA LEU A 230 7.21 8.96 21.94
C LEU A 230 8.06 8.54 23.14
N GLY A 231 7.92 7.29 23.60
CA GLY A 231 8.67 6.77 24.76
C GLY A 231 8.32 7.47 26.09
N VAL A 232 7.12 8.10 26.17
CA VAL A 232 6.62 8.84 27.35
C VAL A 232 5.25 8.37 27.76
#